data_2b447ad8f998f449b93741f871939656
#
_entry.id   2b447ad8f998f449b93741f871939656
#
_cell.length_a   1.000
_cell.length_b   1.000
_cell.length_c   1.000
_cell.angle_alpha   90.00
_cell.angle_beta   90.00
_cell.angle_gamma   90.00
#
_symmetry.space_group_name_H-M   'P 1'
#
loop_
_entity.id
_entity.type
_entity.pdbx_description
1 polymer ?
#
loop_
_entity_poly.entity_id
_entity_poly.type
_entity_poly.pdbx_seq_one_letter_code
_entity_poly.pdbx_strand_id
1 'polypeptide(L)'
;MKLLKLLSVFILILSLTACLALPVEKWQLNDEKNEAEQNQEIHEKEVIEDNTEEQQVQDNDIEREPDFETGHEEEPMEEEDTDKVEDIDKVEETDELGGQEEAEEIINQEEANQGLELIQVFNTQIPENITVELKYDKYLISYDYLLMLKNANIRQLPTVEADIIGNIGAMERMPLVAQVKGDYLKEWGNDSWYQVEWEEKGEIKTGFIFSSLAEVRQFQFDKMVESIKVLEQSASSGPLAHISNYKNVNGIPPKINGHTWDSYGYRRSQSAAGYLEPNKSSKFRYIPDGMLVQVLEKKDGFTKVKVVGFEGEYWVLDKYINSKKSLNKLNKVIIVDRKNQNQGVFELIDGQWTLISYGLSTTGVNGPYSLETPLGYYMAIEKRDKFLYFEDGTTNIAGYAPYAIRFSGGGYIHGVPVNYKIKDGKRIDPGMIEYLHSIGTTPRSHMCVRNYTSHAKFLHSWADIGETAFIVIE
;
A
#
# COMPACT_ATOMS: atom_id res chain seq x y z
N MET A 1 58.35 -3.97 -39.60
CA MET A 1 57.66 -5.25 -39.28
C MET A 1 56.82 -5.22 -37.99
N LYS A 2 56.78 -4.14 -37.23
CA LYS A 2 55.93 -4.03 -36.02
C LYS A 2 54.60 -3.30 -36.26
N LEU A 3 54.46 -2.58 -37.37
CA LEU A 3 53.25 -1.80 -37.68
C LEU A 3 52.16 -2.64 -38.39
N LEU A 4 52.55 -3.74 -39.07
CA LEU A 4 51.62 -4.59 -39.81
C LEU A 4 50.85 -5.57 -38.89
N LYS A 5 51.35 -5.83 -37.67
CA LYS A 5 50.66 -6.72 -36.69
C LYS A 5 49.59 -6.03 -35.86
N LEU A 6 49.60 -4.71 -35.80
CA LEU A 6 48.56 -3.93 -35.08
C LEU A 6 47.31 -3.71 -35.94
N LEU A 7 47.46 -3.68 -37.25
CA LEU A 7 46.33 -3.47 -38.18
C LEU A 7 45.45 -4.73 -38.34
N SER A 8 46.04 -5.94 -38.20
CA SER A 8 45.29 -7.20 -38.30
C SER A 8 44.45 -7.54 -37.05
N VAL A 9 44.83 -7.00 -35.89
CA VAL A 9 44.06 -7.15 -34.65
C VAL A 9 42.86 -6.20 -34.61
N PHE A 10 42.98 -4.98 -35.18
CA PHE A 10 41.88 -4.02 -35.25
C PHE A 10 40.81 -4.39 -36.26
N ILE A 11 41.15 -5.10 -37.35
CA ILE A 11 40.19 -5.58 -38.35
C ILE A 11 39.42 -6.79 -37.82
N LEU A 12 40.02 -7.61 -36.93
CA LEU A 12 39.35 -8.77 -36.34
C LEU A 12 38.35 -8.40 -35.24
N ILE A 13 38.52 -7.23 -34.59
CA ILE A 13 37.58 -6.72 -33.56
C ILE A 13 36.37 -6.04 -34.20
N LEU A 14 36.52 -5.46 -35.40
CA LEU A 14 35.41 -4.84 -36.14
C LEU A 14 34.51 -5.84 -36.87
N SER A 15 34.94 -7.07 -37.09
CA SER A 15 34.14 -8.11 -37.75
C SER A 15 33.30 -8.97 -36.80
N LEU A 16 33.48 -8.83 -35.46
CA LEU A 16 32.72 -9.56 -34.45
C LEU A 16 31.58 -8.73 -33.84
N THR A 17 31.47 -7.46 -34.19
CA THR A 17 30.35 -6.59 -33.73
C THR A 17 29.23 -6.40 -34.77
N ALA A 18 29.32 -7.04 -35.94
CA ALA A 18 28.35 -6.88 -37.02
C ALA A 18 27.30 -8.01 -37.18
N CYS A 19 27.24 -8.94 -36.22
CA CYS A 19 26.30 -10.08 -36.29
C CYS A 19 25.51 -10.28 -34.99
N LEU A 20 24.86 -9.23 -34.48
CA LEU A 20 23.75 -9.37 -33.51
C LEU A 20 22.93 -8.05 -33.47
N ALA A 21 22.33 -7.68 -34.58
CA ALA A 21 21.25 -6.71 -34.62
C ALA A 21 20.19 -7.22 -35.60
N LEU A 22 19.40 -8.18 -35.13
CA LEU A 22 18.06 -8.40 -35.69
C LEU A 22 17.15 -7.31 -35.12
N PRO A 23 16.35 -6.63 -35.92
CA PRO A 23 15.41 -5.62 -35.45
C PRO A 23 14.27 -6.35 -34.73
N VAL A 24 14.28 -6.36 -33.40
CA VAL A 24 13.10 -6.67 -32.61
C VAL A 24 12.16 -5.46 -32.71
N GLU A 25 11.11 -5.67 -33.41
CA GLU A 25 9.82 -5.01 -33.44
C GLU A 25 9.66 -3.73 -32.56
N LYS A 26 10.02 -2.62 -33.14
CA LYS A 26 9.70 -1.26 -32.61
C LYS A 26 8.22 -0.87 -32.84
N TRP A 27 7.44 -1.72 -33.49
CA TRP A 27 6.07 -1.40 -33.90
C TRP A 27 5.02 -1.73 -32.84
N GLN A 28 5.18 -2.80 -32.06
CA GLN A 28 4.19 -3.16 -31.01
C GLN A 28 4.22 -2.23 -29.78
N LEU A 29 5.40 -1.74 -29.39
CA LEU A 29 5.51 -0.86 -28.21
C LEU A 29 4.95 0.56 -28.43
N ASN A 30 4.88 1.02 -29.68
CA ASN A 30 4.27 2.34 -29.99
C ASN A 30 2.75 2.26 -30.09
N ASP A 31 2.20 1.15 -30.57
CA ASP A 31 0.74 1.00 -30.71
C ASP A 31 0.09 0.78 -29.35
N GLU A 32 0.68 -0.03 -28.46
CA GLU A 32 0.19 -0.20 -27.08
C GLU A 32 0.28 1.10 -26.24
N LYS A 33 1.33 1.92 -26.46
CA LYS A 33 1.43 3.22 -25.79
C LYS A 33 0.38 4.21 -26.31
N ASN A 34 0.13 4.23 -27.62
CA ASN A 34 -0.87 5.11 -28.20
C ASN A 34 -2.30 4.71 -27.80
N GLU A 35 -2.59 3.41 -27.71
CA GLU A 35 -3.87 2.90 -27.21
C GLU A 35 -4.06 3.21 -25.72
N ALA A 36 -3.00 3.06 -24.89
CA ALA A 36 -3.06 3.39 -23.48
C ALA A 36 -3.26 4.91 -23.24
N GLU A 37 -2.60 5.76 -24.01
CA GLU A 37 -2.77 7.22 -23.94
C GLU A 37 -4.15 7.68 -24.45
N GLN A 38 -4.67 7.07 -25.53
CA GLN A 38 -6.01 7.34 -26.03
C GLN A 38 -7.10 6.89 -25.04
N ASN A 39 -6.95 5.70 -24.46
CA ASN A 39 -7.89 5.20 -23.46
C ASN A 39 -7.84 6.03 -22.17
N GLN A 40 -6.68 6.56 -21.80
CA GLN A 40 -6.55 7.45 -20.66
C GLN A 40 -7.20 8.83 -20.91
N GLU A 41 -7.09 9.38 -22.13
CA GLU A 41 -7.81 10.61 -22.51
C GLU A 41 -9.33 10.40 -22.60
N ILE A 42 -9.79 9.23 -23.04
CA ILE A 42 -11.21 8.86 -23.06
C ILE A 42 -11.73 8.77 -21.62
N HIS A 43 -10.99 8.07 -20.74
CA HIS A 43 -11.35 7.95 -19.34
C HIS A 43 -11.34 9.31 -18.61
N GLU A 44 -10.37 10.20 -18.92
CA GLU A 44 -10.34 11.56 -18.39
C GLU A 44 -11.55 12.39 -18.85
N LYS A 45 -12.09 12.17 -20.06
CA LYS A 45 -13.29 12.83 -20.58
C LYS A 45 -14.57 12.24 -19.98
N GLU A 46 -14.67 10.92 -19.93
CA GLU A 46 -15.83 10.22 -19.35
C GLU A 46 -15.99 10.54 -17.84
N VAL A 47 -14.88 10.60 -17.08
CA VAL A 47 -14.90 11.03 -15.68
C VAL A 47 -15.41 12.47 -15.50
N ILE A 48 -15.23 13.35 -16.49
CA ILE A 48 -15.71 14.74 -16.43
C ILE A 48 -17.20 14.82 -16.76
N GLU A 49 -17.69 14.09 -17.75
CA GLU A 49 -19.09 14.09 -18.16
C GLU A 49 -20.01 13.40 -17.15
N ASP A 50 -19.55 12.28 -16.57
CA ASP A 50 -20.30 11.47 -15.61
C ASP A 50 -20.51 12.16 -14.25
N ASN A 51 -19.61 13.09 -13.88
CA ASN A 51 -19.69 13.83 -12.63
C ASN A 51 -20.86 14.83 -12.55
N THR A 52 -21.48 15.16 -13.69
CA THR A 52 -22.66 16.05 -13.73
C THR A 52 -23.94 15.28 -13.40
N GLU A 53 -24.00 14.00 -13.77
CA GLU A 53 -25.14 13.13 -13.47
C GLU A 53 -25.11 12.58 -12.03
N GLU A 54 -23.91 12.28 -11.47
CA GLU A 54 -23.79 11.84 -10.05
C GLU A 54 -24.26 12.91 -9.05
N GLN A 55 -24.03 14.20 -9.33
CA GLN A 55 -24.54 15.27 -8.46
C GLN A 55 -26.08 15.34 -8.48
N GLN A 56 -26.72 15.03 -9.61
CA GLN A 56 -28.18 15.03 -9.70
C GLN A 56 -28.80 13.78 -9.04
N VAL A 57 -28.13 12.64 -9.08
CA VAL A 57 -28.61 11.40 -8.43
C VAL A 57 -28.42 11.45 -6.90
N GLN A 58 -27.37 12.10 -6.43
CA GLN A 58 -27.16 12.28 -4.97
C GLN A 58 -28.13 13.27 -4.34
N ASP A 59 -28.52 14.32 -5.05
CA ASP A 59 -29.50 15.31 -4.55
C ASP A 59 -30.94 14.78 -4.58
N ASN A 60 -31.24 13.78 -5.43
CA ASN A 60 -32.59 13.22 -5.53
C ASN A 60 -32.84 12.04 -4.54
N ASP A 61 -31.79 11.37 -4.03
CA ASP A 61 -31.93 10.25 -3.07
C ASP A 61 -32.01 10.72 -1.60
N ILE A 62 -31.84 12.01 -1.32
CA ILE A 62 -31.89 12.57 0.06
C ILE A 62 -33.34 12.92 0.48
N GLU A 63 -34.31 12.95 -0.44
CA GLU A 63 -35.68 13.36 -0.13
C GLU A 63 -36.74 12.23 -0.03
N ARG A 64 -36.40 11.01 0.38
CA ARG A 64 -37.41 10.01 0.78
C ARG A 64 -36.87 9.05 1.84
N GLU A 65 -36.84 9.48 3.09
CA GLU A 65 -36.96 8.57 4.21
C GLU A 65 -38.45 8.22 4.42
N PRO A 66 -38.82 6.93 4.48
CA PRO A 66 -40.12 6.55 4.98
C PRO A 66 -40.07 6.53 6.51
N ASP A 67 -40.95 7.29 7.13
CA ASP A 67 -41.23 7.23 8.55
C ASP A 67 -41.49 5.76 9.00
N PHE A 68 -40.64 5.26 9.89
CA PHE A 68 -40.90 4.04 10.62
C PHE A 68 -41.32 4.42 12.04
N GLU A 69 -42.61 4.25 12.31
CA GLU A 69 -43.17 4.32 13.67
C GLU A 69 -42.50 3.30 14.58
N THR A 70 -42.05 3.79 15.70
CA THR A 70 -41.54 2.99 16.82
C THR A 70 -42.65 2.36 17.59
N GLY A 71 -42.75 1.04 17.52
CA GLY A 71 -43.50 0.24 18.48
C GLY A 71 -42.55 -0.45 19.44
N HIS A 72 -42.45 0.11 20.64
CA HIS A 72 -41.78 -0.55 21.76
C HIS A 72 -42.72 -1.52 22.41
N GLU A 73 -42.32 -2.76 22.57
CA GLU A 73 -42.77 -3.62 23.69
C GLU A 73 -41.49 -4.21 24.32
N GLU A 74 -41.22 -3.80 25.53
CA GLU A 74 -40.23 -4.38 26.43
C GLU A 74 -40.85 -5.54 27.18
N GLU A 75 -40.22 -6.69 27.18
CA GLU A 75 -40.40 -7.70 28.23
C GLU A 75 -39.08 -7.94 28.96
N PRO A 76 -39.10 -8.06 30.29
CA PRO A 76 -37.89 -8.12 31.12
C PRO A 76 -37.41 -9.56 31.28
N MET A 77 -36.10 -9.76 31.13
CA MET A 77 -35.42 -10.98 31.57
C MET A 77 -34.90 -10.85 32.98
N GLU A 78 -35.27 -11.85 33.78
CA GLU A 78 -34.99 -11.98 35.20
C GLU A 78 -33.49 -12.17 35.49
N GLU A 79 -33.06 -11.55 36.57
CA GLU A 79 -31.75 -11.72 37.23
C GLU A 79 -31.70 -13.06 37.94
N GLU A 80 -30.73 -13.90 37.67
CA GLU A 80 -30.32 -14.97 38.59
C GLU A 80 -28.99 -14.60 39.25
N ASP A 81 -29.12 -14.30 40.51
CA ASP A 81 -28.09 -14.14 41.52
C ASP A 81 -27.45 -15.51 41.85
N THR A 82 -26.15 -15.66 41.74
CA THR A 82 -25.43 -16.61 42.59
C THR A 82 -24.05 -16.08 42.96
N ASP A 83 -24.00 -15.48 44.14
CA ASP A 83 -22.77 -15.34 44.96
C ASP A 83 -22.11 -16.67 45.17
N LYS A 84 -20.81 -16.74 44.92
CA LYS A 84 -19.86 -17.42 45.80
C LYS A 84 -18.43 -16.88 45.60
N VAL A 85 -18.01 -16.13 46.57
CA VAL A 85 -16.62 -15.75 46.85
C VAL A 85 -15.91 -16.98 47.42
N GLU A 86 -14.75 -17.35 46.87
CA GLU A 86 -13.72 -18.06 47.57
C GLU A 86 -12.37 -17.34 47.36
N ASP A 87 -11.86 -16.81 48.43
CA ASP A 87 -10.50 -16.30 48.57
C ASP A 87 -9.48 -17.42 48.27
N ILE A 88 -8.50 -17.14 47.40
CA ILE A 88 -7.24 -17.85 47.38
C ILE A 88 -6.09 -16.83 47.29
N ASP A 89 -5.19 -17.00 48.23
CA ASP A 89 -4.02 -16.21 48.58
C ASP A 89 -3.05 -15.96 47.45
N LYS A 90 -2.36 -14.83 47.60
CA LYS A 90 -1.10 -14.43 46.99
C LYS A 90 -0.11 -15.59 46.81
N VAL A 91 0.42 -15.69 45.59
CA VAL A 91 1.79 -16.14 45.35
C VAL A 91 2.47 -15.13 44.42
N GLU A 92 3.42 -14.41 44.98
CA GLU A 92 4.50 -13.75 44.22
C GLU A 92 5.45 -14.85 43.70
N GLU A 93 6.10 -14.56 42.62
CA GLU A 93 7.15 -15.26 41.88
C GLU A 93 6.67 -15.77 40.51
N THR A 94 7.12 -15.06 39.45
CA THR A 94 7.93 -15.66 38.39
C THR A 94 8.25 -14.64 37.30
N ASP A 95 9.27 -13.81 37.48
CA ASP A 95 9.94 -13.06 36.41
C ASP A 95 11.11 -13.83 35.75
N GLU A 96 11.25 -15.14 36.00
CA GLU A 96 12.36 -15.94 35.44
C GLU A 96 11.96 -16.91 34.32
N LEU A 97 10.68 -17.06 33.96
CA LEU A 97 10.27 -18.04 32.96
C LEU A 97 10.36 -17.52 31.51
N GLY A 98 10.21 -16.21 31.27
CA GLY A 98 10.31 -15.64 29.92
C GLY A 98 11.72 -15.75 29.31
N GLY A 99 12.76 -15.62 30.10
CA GLY A 99 14.14 -15.67 29.60
C GLY A 99 14.66 -17.09 29.29
N GLN A 100 14.00 -18.13 29.78
CA GLN A 100 14.39 -19.52 29.49
C GLN A 100 13.76 -20.03 28.20
N GLU A 101 12.51 -19.65 27.89
CA GLU A 101 11.85 -20.01 26.63
C GLU A 101 12.54 -19.33 25.43
N GLU A 102 12.88 -18.04 25.52
CA GLU A 102 13.65 -17.35 24.48
C GLU A 102 15.04 -17.97 24.26
N ALA A 103 15.72 -18.42 25.34
CA ALA A 103 17.03 -19.05 25.22
C ALA A 103 16.96 -20.46 24.62
N GLU A 104 15.92 -21.23 24.92
CA GLU A 104 15.70 -22.56 24.33
C GLU A 104 15.28 -22.46 22.86
N GLU A 105 14.52 -21.46 22.51
CA GLU A 105 14.13 -21.20 21.11
C GLU A 105 15.34 -20.80 20.25
N ILE A 106 16.23 -19.95 20.75
CA ILE A 106 17.51 -19.60 20.12
C ILE A 106 18.44 -20.82 19.97
N ILE A 107 18.52 -21.68 20.99
CA ILE A 107 19.36 -22.89 20.98
C ILE A 107 18.81 -23.90 19.95
N ASN A 108 17.51 -24.08 19.87
CA ASN A 108 16.89 -24.97 18.88
C ASN A 108 17.07 -24.46 17.45
N GLN A 109 17.03 -23.13 17.20
CA GLN A 109 17.34 -22.53 15.92
C GLN A 109 18.82 -22.70 15.53
N GLU A 110 19.75 -22.58 16.48
CA GLU A 110 21.18 -22.81 16.25
C GLU A 110 21.48 -24.29 15.93
N GLU A 111 20.84 -25.24 16.60
CA GLU A 111 21.00 -26.67 16.31
C GLU A 111 20.42 -27.09 14.96
N ALA A 112 19.26 -26.55 14.55
CA ALA A 112 18.66 -26.80 13.25
C ALA A 112 19.50 -26.22 12.08
N ASN A 113 20.28 -25.18 12.35
CA ASN A 113 21.16 -24.52 11.37
C ASN A 113 22.60 -25.06 11.36
N GLN A 114 22.95 -26.04 12.23
CA GLN A 114 24.31 -26.61 12.25
C GLN A 114 24.63 -27.29 10.91
N GLY A 115 25.45 -26.62 10.11
CA GLY A 115 25.97 -27.12 8.81
C GLY A 115 25.38 -26.46 7.55
N LEU A 116 24.41 -25.56 7.68
CA LEU A 116 23.90 -24.80 6.54
C LEU A 116 24.72 -23.53 6.30
N GLU A 117 25.07 -23.26 5.05
CA GLU A 117 25.70 -22.00 4.65
C GLU A 117 24.62 -20.91 4.59
N LEU A 118 24.61 -20.01 5.59
CA LEU A 118 23.69 -18.89 5.67
C LEU A 118 24.07 -17.82 4.64
N ILE A 119 23.08 -17.35 3.86
CA ILE A 119 23.21 -16.20 2.95
C ILE A 119 22.70 -14.94 3.64
N GLN A 120 21.53 -15.01 4.28
CA GLN A 120 20.90 -13.88 4.99
C GLN A 120 19.97 -14.40 6.10
N VAL A 121 19.93 -13.67 7.20
CA VAL A 121 18.92 -13.86 8.27
C VAL A 121 17.89 -12.75 8.16
N PHE A 122 16.63 -13.08 8.37
CA PHE A 122 15.50 -12.15 8.38
C PHE A 122 15.02 -12.02 9.84
N ASN A 123 15.20 -10.85 10.40
CA ASN A 123 14.82 -10.55 11.78
C ASN A 123 14.46 -9.06 11.87
N THR A 124 13.42 -8.67 11.15
CA THR A 124 12.90 -7.30 11.17
C THR A 124 12.40 -6.96 12.57
N GLN A 125 12.91 -5.88 13.15
CA GLN A 125 12.50 -5.37 14.45
C GLN A 125 11.77 -4.04 14.31
N ILE A 126 10.92 -3.74 15.28
CA ILE A 126 10.35 -2.40 15.42
C ILE A 126 11.43 -1.51 16.04
N PRO A 127 11.69 -0.29 15.51
CA PRO A 127 12.69 0.62 16.05
C PRO A 127 12.46 0.92 17.53
N GLU A 128 13.52 0.93 18.33
CA GLU A 128 13.48 1.12 19.80
C GLU A 128 12.75 2.39 20.25
N ASN A 129 12.71 3.41 19.39
CA ASN A 129 12.00 4.66 19.65
C ASN A 129 10.49 4.59 19.33
N ILE A 130 9.96 3.42 19.05
CA ILE A 130 8.54 3.18 18.79
C ILE A 130 7.98 2.24 19.85
N THR A 131 6.96 2.68 20.54
CA THR A 131 6.18 1.82 21.45
C THR A 131 5.23 0.94 20.63
N VAL A 132 4.91 -0.25 21.12
CA VAL A 132 3.93 -1.15 20.51
C VAL A 132 2.75 -1.32 21.45
N GLU A 133 1.57 -0.90 21.00
CA GLU A 133 0.30 -1.09 21.71
C GLU A 133 -0.80 -1.30 20.66
N LEU A 134 -1.01 -2.57 20.27
CA LEU A 134 -1.93 -2.88 19.19
C LEU A 134 -3.39 -2.65 19.64
N LYS A 135 -4.07 -1.72 18.97
CA LYS A 135 -5.52 -1.46 19.09
C LYS A 135 -6.34 -2.29 18.09
N TYR A 136 -5.66 -2.89 17.12
CA TYR A 136 -6.22 -3.84 16.17
C TYR A 136 -5.13 -4.87 15.86
N ASP A 137 -5.41 -6.13 16.17
CA ASP A 137 -4.49 -7.28 16.13
C ASP A 137 -5.02 -8.46 15.31
N LYS A 138 -6.12 -8.26 14.58
CA LYS A 138 -6.69 -9.30 13.74
C LYS A 138 -5.89 -9.46 12.44
N TYR A 139 -5.65 -10.68 11.99
CA TYR A 139 -4.86 -11.00 10.78
C TYR A 139 -3.40 -10.55 10.84
N LEU A 140 -2.78 -10.66 12.00
CA LEU A 140 -1.35 -10.45 12.15
C LEU A 140 -0.56 -11.45 11.31
N ILE A 141 0.60 -11.04 10.85
CA ILE A 141 1.54 -11.84 10.08
C ILE A 141 2.95 -11.50 10.56
N SER A 142 3.90 -12.43 10.38
CA SER A 142 5.33 -12.18 10.67
C SER A 142 5.84 -10.95 9.93
N TYR A 143 6.77 -10.22 10.53
CA TYR A 143 7.36 -9.02 9.93
C TYR A 143 8.16 -9.33 8.67
N ASP A 144 8.76 -10.53 8.61
CA ASP A 144 9.42 -11.09 7.46
C ASP A 144 8.62 -12.29 6.96
N TYR A 145 8.26 -12.30 5.69
CA TYR A 145 7.44 -13.38 5.12
C TYR A 145 7.71 -13.57 3.63
N LEU A 146 7.41 -14.75 3.15
CA LEU A 146 7.37 -15.07 1.73
C LEU A 146 5.96 -14.84 1.17
N LEU A 147 5.88 -14.26 0.00
CA LEU A 147 4.73 -14.37 -0.90
C LEU A 147 5.05 -15.44 -1.94
N MET A 148 4.27 -16.51 -1.98
CA MET A 148 4.45 -17.55 -2.96
C MET A 148 4.03 -17.11 -4.35
N LEU A 149 4.93 -17.22 -5.34
CA LEU A 149 4.64 -16.95 -6.75
C LEU A 149 4.07 -18.18 -7.47
N LYS A 150 4.39 -19.36 -6.96
CA LYS A 150 3.97 -20.68 -7.47
C LYS A 150 3.67 -21.62 -6.32
N ASN A 151 2.91 -22.69 -6.60
CA ASN A 151 2.79 -23.80 -5.65
C ASN A 151 4.18 -24.40 -5.38
N ALA A 152 4.46 -24.71 -4.13
CA ALA A 152 5.74 -25.26 -3.71
C ALA A 152 5.59 -26.39 -2.69
N ASN A 153 6.53 -27.32 -2.74
CA ASN A 153 6.76 -28.27 -1.67
C ASN A 153 7.63 -27.61 -0.61
N ILE A 154 7.30 -27.82 0.66
CA ILE A 154 8.14 -27.50 1.79
C ILE A 154 8.94 -28.77 2.12
N ARG A 155 10.25 -28.66 2.13
CA ARG A 155 11.15 -29.80 2.33
C ARG A 155 11.87 -29.74 3.65
N GLN A 156 12.27 -30.91 4.16
CA GLN A 156 12.98 -31.03 5.42
C GLN A 156 14.41 -30.43 5.36
N LEU A 157 15.06 -30.48 4.20
CA LEU A 157 16.39 -29.93 3.93
C LEU A 157 16.37 -29.12 2.63
N PRO A 158 17.33 -28.20 2.38
CA PRO A 158 17.38 -27.37 1.17
C PRO A 158 17.93 -28.16 -0.05
N THR A 159 17.30 -29.26 -0.36
CA THR A 159 17.58 -30.14 -1.49
C THR A 159 16.31 -30.76 -2.04
N VAL A 160 16.30 -31.07 -3.35
CA VAL A 160 15.16 -31.72 -4.01
C VAL A 160 15.03 -33.22 -3.62
N GLU A 161 16.08 -33.80 -3.04
CA GLU A 161 16.08 -35.21 -2.60
C GLU A 161 15.49 -35.34 -1.17
N ALA A 162 15.37 -34.26 -0.41
CA ALA A 162 14.79 -34.29 0.93
C ALA A 162 13.30 -34.58 0.92
N ASP A 163 12.82 -35.15 2.03
CA ASP A 163 11.41 -35.42 2.25
C ASP A 163 10.55 -34.17 2.16
N ILE A 164 9.37 -34.31 1.58
CA ILE A 164 8.36 -33.27 1.55
C ILE A 164 7.57 -33.34 2.84
N ILE A 165 7.67 -32.28 3.66
CA ILE A 165 7.02 -32.17 4.98
C ILE A 165 5.79 -31.24 4.96
N GLY A 166 5.53 -30.58 3.84
CA GLY A 166 4.38 -29.72 3.64
C GLY A 166 4.26 -29.21 2.21
N ASN A 167 3.17 -28.52 1.92
CA ASN A 167 2.91 -27.86 0.65
C ASN A 167 2.30 -26.50 0.90
N ILE A 168 2.60 -25.54 0.01
CA ILE A 168 2.04 -24.20 0.04
C ILE A 168 1.58 -23.77 -1.35
N GLY A 169 0.42 -23.14 -1.43
CA GLY A 169 -0.18 -22.67 -2.67
C GLY A 169 0.37 -21.33 -3.16
N ALA A 170 0.23 -21.07 -4.46
CA ALA A 170 0.52 -19.76 -5.03
C ALA A 170 -0.34 -18.67 -4.34
N MET A 171 0.24 -17.48 -4.15
CA MET A 171 -0.35 -16.33 -3.45
C MET A 171 -0.57 -16.53 -1.95
N GLU A 172 -0.18 -17.65 -1.39
CA GLU A 172 -0.11 -17.85 0.06
C GLU A 172 1.15 -17.22 0.65
N ARG A 173 1.21 -17.11 1.97
CA ARG A 173 2.29 -16.45 2.70
C ARG A 173 2.80 -17.38 3.78
N MET A 174 4.10 -17.28 4.05
CA MET A 174 4.77 -18.08 5.06
C MET A 174 5.82 -17.24 5.82
N PRO A 175 5.92 -17.35 7.16
CA PRO A 175 6.98 -16.72 7.92
C PRO A 175 8.36 -17.11 7.41
N LEU A 176 9.24 -16.12 7.24
CA LEU A 176 10.56 -16.25 6.69
C LEU A 176 11.61 -16.07 7.79
N VAL A 177 12.53 -17.01 7.92
CA VAL A 177 13.60 -16.99 8.92
C VAL A 177 14.95 -16.64 8.29
N ALA A 178 15.34 -17.39 7.24
CA ALA A 178 16.64 -17.21 6.62
C ALA A 178 16.62 -17.53 5.13
N GLN A 179 17.64 -17.07 4.43
CA GLN A 179 18.05 -17.53 3.14
C GLN A 179 19.33 -18.33 3.30
N VAL A 180 19.33 -19.54 2.78
CA VAL A 180 20.43 -20.49 2.90
C VAL A 180 20.86 -20.99 1.55
N LYS A 181 22.08 -21.52 1.46
CA LYS A 181 22.55 -22.26 0.32
C LYS A 181 22.16 -23.73 0.43
N GLY A 182 21.64 -24.26 -0.66
CA GLY A 182 21.27 -25.66 -0.78
C GLY A 182 21.73 -26.22 -2.12
N ASP A 183 21.01 -27.20 -2.63
CA ASP A 183 21.30 -27.79 -3.95
C ASP A 183 21.11 -26.77 -5.07
N TYR A 184 22.10 -26.77 -5.97
CA TYR A 184 22.01 -25.98 -7.21
C TYR A 184 21.04 -26.61 -8.19
N LEU A 185 19.97 -25.90 -8.52
CA LEU A 185 19.01 -26.34 -9.52
C LEU A 185 19.35 -25.75 -10.88
N LYS A 186 19.91 -26.59 -11.76
CA LYS A 186 20.41 -26.17 -13.07
C LYS A 186 19.36 -25.50 -13.96
N GLU A 187 18.10 -25.95 -13.88
CA GLU A 187 16.98 -25.37 -14.62
C GLU A 187 16.66 -23.92 -14.23
N TRP A 188 16.99 -23.56 -13.00
CA TRP A 188 16.76 -22.23 -12.42
C TRP A 188 18.02 -21.39 -12.32
N GLY A 189 19.21 -22.01 -12.50
CA GLY A 189 20.50 -21.35 -12.37
C GLY A 189 20.78 -20.81 -10.96
N ASN A 190 20.24 -21.46 -9.91
CA ASN A 190 20.22 -20.96 -8.54
C ASN A 190 20.38 -22.10 -7.53
N ASP A 191 21.04 -21.81 -6.39
CA ASP A 191 21.25 -22.72 -5.26
C ASP A 191 20.70 -22.18 -3.94
N SER A 192 19.91 -21.10 -4.01
CA SER A 192 19.38 -20.41 -2.86
C SER A 192 18.02 -20.98 -2.44
N TRP A 193 17.84 -21.18 -1.14
CA TRP A 193 16.62 -21.68 -0.53
C TRP A 193 16.21 -20.77 0.61
N TYR A 194 14.89 -20.68 0.88
CA TYR A 194 14.35 -19.98 2.05
C TYR A 194 14.02 -20.98 3.16
N GLN A 195 14.51 -20.71 4.36
CA GLN A 195 14.08 -21.35 5.57
C GLN A 195 12.82 -20.67 6.06
N VAL A 196 11.78 -21.45 6.30
CA VAL A 196 10.46 -20.98 6.75
C VAL A 196 10.03 -21.73 7.99
N GLU A 197 9.19 -21.09 8.81
CA GLU A 197 8.61 -21.67 10.01
C GLU A 197 7.09 -21.55 9.98
N TRP A 198 6.40 -22.53 10.57
CA TRP A 198 4.96 -22.48 10.77
C TRP A 198 4.55 -23.31 11.96
N GLU A 199 3.44 -22.95 12.57
CA GLU A 199 2.82 -23.71 13.63
C GLU A 199 1.87 -24.77 13.06
N GLU A 200 2.02 -26.01 13.48
CA GLU A 200 1.08 -27.08 13.18
C GLU A 200 0.79 -27.87 14.47
N LYS A 201 -0.47 -27.84 14.94
CA LYS A 201 -0.95 -28.53 16.14
C LYS A 201 -0.22 -28.13 17.44
N GLY A 202 0.20 -26.86 17.54
CA GLY A 202 0.94 -26.33 18.68
C GLY A 202 2.44 -26.60 18.66
N GLU A 203 2.99 -27.16 17.58
CA GLU A 203 4.42 -27.36 17.37
C GLU A 203 4.92 -26.46 16.25
N ILE A 204 6.06 -25.79 16.50
CA ILE A 204 6.76 -25.02 15.46
C ILE A 204 7.51 -25.99 14.57
N LYS A 205 7.24 -25.90 13.28
CA LYS A 205 7.94 -26.69 12.25
C LYS A 205 8.80 -25.78 11.39
N THR A 206 9.97 -26.27 11.04
CA THR A 206 10.92 -25.63 10.14
C THR A 206 11.02 -26.42 8.84
N GLY A 207 11.11 -25.73 7.71
CA GLY A 207 11.31 -26.36 6.41
C GLY A 207 11.91 -25.40 5.40
N PHE A 208 12.14 -25.90 4.18
CA PHE A 208 12.84 -25.18 3.12
C PHE A 208 12.03 -25.10 1.86
N ILE A 209 12.00 -23.90 1.23
CA ILE A 209 11.36 -23.61 -0.05
C ILE A 209 12.42 -23.08 -1.00
N PHE A 210 12.42 -23.57 -2.25
CA PHE A 210 13.34 -23.07 -3.26
C PHE A 210 13.05 -21.61 -3.59
N SER A 211 14.06 -20.75 -3.53
CA SER A 211 13.89 -19.28 -3.52
C SER A 211 13.20 -18.71 -4.76
N SER A 212 13.40 -19.31 -5.94
CA SER A 212 12.77 -18.84 -7.18
C SER A 212 11.25 -19.05 -7.24
N LEU A 213 10.65 -19.71 -6.24
CA LEU A 213 9.20 -19.93 -6.15
C LEU A 213 8.46 -18.90 -5.33
N ALA A 214 9.20 -17.99 -4.67
CA ALA A 214 8.63 -17.02 -3.75
C ALA A 214 9.31 -15.64 -3.86
N GLU A 215 8.67 -14.62 -3.33
CA GLU A 215 9.19 -13.27 -3.20
C GLU A 215 9.24 -12.88 -1.72
N VAL A 216 10.39 -12.34 -1.29
CA VAL A 216 10.56 -11.83 0.07
C VAL A 216 9.76 -10.54 0.25
N ARG A 217 9.01 -10.49 1.32
CA ARG A 217 8.23 -9.33 1.79
C ARG A 217 8.58 -9.03 3.24
N GLN A 218 8.67 -7.74 3.56
CA GLN A 218 9.04 -7.29 4.91
C GLN A 218 8.24 -6.05 5.30
N PHE A 219 8.02 -5.88 6.60
CA PHE A 219 7.58 -4.59 7.13
C PHE A 219 8.79 -3.67 7.27
N GLN A 220 8.85 -2.61 6.47
CA GLN A 220 9.96 -1.65 6.46
C GLN A 220 9.76 -0.59 7.56
N PHE A 221 9.70 -1.01 8.84
CA PHE A 221 9.41 -0.09 9.96
C PHE A 221 10.39 1.07 10.04
N ASP A 222 11.67 0.88 9.76
CA ASP A 222 12.66 1.97 9.71
C ASP A 222 12.30 3.04 8.69
N LYS A 223 11.90 2.64 7.47
CA LYS A 223 11.44 3.59 6.43
C LYS A 223 10.13 4.26 6.83
N MET A 224 9.22 3.53 7.47
CA MET A 224 7.96 4.08 7.96
C MET A 224 8.25 5.17 9.01
N VAL A 225 9.09 4.90 9.99
CA VAL A 225 9.47 5.85 11.03
C VAL A 225 10.23 7.05 10.46
N GLU A 226 11.12 6.84 9.49
CA GLU A 226 11.81 7.94 8.81
C GLU A 226 10.82 8.83 8.05
N SER A 227 9.80 8.25 7.41
CA SER A 227 8.76 9.04 6.74
C SER A 227 7.92 9.88 7.73
N ILE A 228 7.69 9.39 8.95
CA ILE A 228 7.07 10.19 10.02
C ILE A 228 7.95 11.39 10.36
N LYS A 229 9.25 11.22 10.54
CA LYS A 229 10.18 12.31 10.86
C LYS A 229 10.22 13.39 9.77
N VAL A 230 10.20 13.00 8.48
CA VAL A 230 10.10 13.95 7.37
C VAL A 230 8.83 14.80 7.46
N LEU A 231 7.71 14.15 7.82
CA LEU A 231 6.44 14.85 7.98
C LEU A 231 6.43 15.76 9.21
N GLU A 232 6.98 15.33 10.36
CA GLU A 232 7.13 16.14 11.57
C GLU A 232 7.95 17.40 11.31
N GLN A 233 9.09 17.26 10.62
CA GLN A 233 9.92 18.40 10.21
C GLN A 233 9.13 19.40 9.36
N SER A 234 8.32 18.89 8.43
CA SER A 234 7.50 19.74 7.57
C SER A 234 6.37 20.43 8.36
N ALA A 235 5.76 19.73 9.30
CA ALA A 235 4.67 20.23 10.13
C ALA A 235 5.14 21.19 11.25
N SER A 236 6.43 21.17 11.62
CA SER A 236 7.00 22.01 12.69
C SER A 236 6.86 23.52 12.42
N SER A 237 6.72 23.92 11.16
CA SER A 237 6.56 25.31 10.71
C SER A 237 5.10 25.79 10.71
N GLY A 238 4.13 24.94 11.04
CA GLY A 238 2.70 25.24 11.08
C GLY A 238 1.84 24.25 10.28
N PRO A 239 0.54 24.52 10.18
CA PRO A 239 -0.41 23.64 9.50
C PRO A 239 -0.04 23.43 8.04
N LEU A 240 -0.15 22.19 7.55
CA LEU A 240 0.10 21.81 6.16
C LEU A 240 -1.20 21.86 5.36
N ALA A 241 -1.27 22.74 4.37
CA ALA A 241 -2.31 22.73 3.35
C ALA A 241 -2.13 21.50 2.43
N HIS A 242 -3.09 21.27 1.54
CA HIS A 242 -2.93 20.25 0.50
C HIS A 242 -3.32 20.75 -0.89
N ILE A 243 -2.82 20.07 -1.90
CA ILE A 243 -3.24 20.27 -3.29
C ILE A 243 -4.68 19.76 -3.45
N SER A 244 -5.55 20.56 -4.05
CA SER A 244 -6.97 20.23 -4.25
C SER A 244 -7.33 20.30 -5.72
N ASN A 245 -7.47 19.13 -6.34
CA ASN A 245 -7.92 19.01 -7.73
C ASN A 245 -8.69 17.69 -8.00
N TYR A 246 -9.38 17.20 -6.98
CA TYR A 246 -10.23 16.02 -7.12
C TYR A 246 -11.20 16.20 -8.29
N LYS A 247 -11.32 15.16 -9.14
CA LYS A 247 -12.17 15.22 -10.36
C LYS A 247 -11.82 16.40 -11.30
N ASN A 248 -10.60 16.90 -11.24
CA ASN A 248 -10.13 18.05 -12.03
C ASN A 248 -10.99 19.33 -11.91
N VAL A 249 -11.69 19.52 -10.78
CA VAL A 249 -12.60 20.66 -10.56
C VAL A 249 -11.92 22.04 -10.73
N ASN A 250 -10.61 22.10 -10.54
CA ASN A 250 -9.78 23.29 -10.74
C ASN A 250 -9.10 23.32 -12.10
N GLY A 251 -9.47 22.38 -12.98
CA GLY A 251 -8.94 22.23 -14.34
C GLY A 251 -7.71 21.31 -14.42
N ILE A 252 -7.56 20.65 -15.55
CA ILE A 252 -6.47 19.74 -15.82
C ILE A 252 -5.21 20.56 -16.17
N PRO A 253 -4.03 20.29 -15.56
CA PRO A 253 -2.79 21.00 -15.88
C PRO A 253 -2.33 20.71 -17.33
N PRO A 254 -1.47 21.54 -17.93
CA PRO A 254 -0.94 21.31 -19.29
C PRO A 254 -0.12 20.02 -19.35
N LYS A 255 0.05 19.46 -20.56
CA LYS A 255 0.96 18.34 -20.81
C LYS A 255 2.43 18.81 -20.76
N ILE A 256 3.33 17.96 -20.30
CA ILE A 256 4.79 18.19 -20.34
C ILE A 256 5.35 17.59 -21.63
N ASN A 257 5.69 18.43 -22.62
CA ASN A 257 6.18 17.99 -23.93
C ASN A 257 5.24 16.96 -24.61
N GLY A 258 3.92 17.14 -24.48
CA GLY A 258 2.94 16.22 -25.02
C GLY A 258 2.60 15.01 -24.13
N HIS A 259 3.36 14.78 -23.05
CA HIS A 259 3.18 13.64 -22.15
C HIS A 259 2.29 13.97 -20.96
N THR A 260 1.59 12.95 -20.44
CA THR A 260 0.71 13.03 -19.27
C THR A 260 1.40 12.67 -17.95
N TRP A 261 2.66 12.22 -18.03
CA TRP A 261 3.53 11.90 -16.90
C TRP A 261 4.73 12.84 -16.86
N ASP A 262 5.22 13.16 -15.69
CA ASP A 262 6.48 13.86 -15.49
C ASP A 262 7.66 12.88 -15.32
N SER A 263 8.88 13.42 -15.26
CA SER A 263 10.11 12.63 -15.08
C SER A 263 10.25 12.00 -13.69
N TYR A 264 9.37 12.30 -12.77
CA TYR A 264 9.34 11.78 -11.40
C TYR A 264 8.26 10.71 -11.19
N GLY A 265 7.53 10.33 -12.27
CA GLY A 265 6.48 9.33 -12.22
C GLY A 265 5.14 9.85 -11.69
N TYR A 266 4.91 11.17 -11.64
CA TYR A 266 3.62 11.74 -11.29
C TYR A 266 2.83 12.12 -12.56
N ARG A 267 1.54 11.90 -12.49
CA ARG A 267 0.63 12.08 -13.64
C ARG A 267 -0.07 13.43 -13.61
N ARG A 268 -0.55 13.81 -14.80
CA ARG A 268 -1.29 15.04 -15.05
C ARG A 268 -2.67 15.08 -14.40
N SER A 269 -3.41 13.97 -14.48
CA SER A 269 -4.81 13.89 -14.00
C SER A 269 -4.91 14.11 -12.50
N GLN A 270 -5.89 14.91 -12.10
CA GLN A 270 -6.15 15.26 -10.70
C GLN A 270 -4.89 15.75 -9.96
N SER A 271 -4.05 16.51 -10.66
CA SER A 271 -2.84 17.12 -10.14
C SER A 271 -2.87 18.63 -10.34
N ALA A 272 -1.96 19.34 -9.70
CA ALA A 272 -1.62 20.71 -10.00
C ALA A 272 -0.25 20.78 -10.69
N ALA A 273 -0.04 21.81 -11.54
CA ALA A 273 1.29 22.11 -12.05
C ALA A 273 2.06 22.93 -11.01
N GLY A 274 3.18 22.40 -10.52
CA GLY A 274 4.14 23.08 -9.65
C GLY A 274 5.26 23.71 -10.48
N TYR A 275 5.13 24.99 -10.77
CA TYR A 275 6.07 25.74 -11.61
C TYR A 275 7.31 26.18 -10.84
N LEU A 276 8.45 26.30 -11.52
CA LEU A 276 9.68 26.83 -10.91
C LEU A 276 9.65 28.34 -10.68
N GLU A 277 8.82 29.06 -11.48
CA GLU A 277 8.60 30.51 -11.39
C GLU A 277 7.09 30.80 -11.38
N PRO A 278 6.63 31.96 -10.86
CA PRO A 278 5.22 32.31 -10.81
C PRO A 278 4.67 32.74 -12.18
N ASN A 279 4.84 31.88 -13.18
CA ASN A 279 4.27 32.05 -14.52
C ASN A 279 4.03 30.69 -15.19
N LYS A 280 2.98 30.62 -16.04
CA LYS A 280 2.54 29.39 -16.69
C LYS A 280 3.46 28.91 -17.82
N SER A 281 4.45 29.71 -18.24
CA SER A 281 5.45 29.32 -19.25
C SER A 281 6.69 28.69 -18.63
N SER A 282 6.83 28.74 -17.30
CA SER A 282 7.92 28.11 -16.58
C SER A 282 7.86 26.59 -16.65
N LYS A 283 9.01 25.92 -16.49
CA LYS A 283 9.05 24.47 -16.30
C LYS A 283 8.29 24.10 -15.02
N PHE A 284 7.66 22.94 -15.04
CA PHE A 284 6.87 22.46 -13.91
C PHE A 284 6.93 20.93 -13.82
N ARG A 285 6.47 20.43 -12.68
CA ARG A 285 6.16 19.03 -12.44
C ARG A 285 4.70 18.88 -11.97
N TYR A 286 4.18 17.66 -11.97
CA TYR A 286 2.85 17.41 -11.41
C TYR A 286 2.94 17.21 -9.90
N ILE A 287 1.97 17.79 -9.18
CA ILE A 287 1.79 17.60 -7.74
C ILE A 287 0.38 17.03 -7.55
N PRO A 288 0.23 15.76 -7.14
CA PRO A 288 -1.06 15.09 -7.00
C PRO A 288 -2.05 15.79 -6.07
N ASP A 289 -3.33 15.61 -6.33
CA ASP A 289 -4.40 15.95 -5.39
C ASP A 289 -4.15 15.31 -4.02
N GLY A 290 -4.46 16.01 -2.96
CA GLY A 290 -4.27 15.55 -1.57
C GLY A 290 -2.85 15.67 -1.04
N MET A 291 -1.83 15.91 -1.88
CA MET A 291 -0.45 16.01 -1.43
C MET A 291 -0.23 17.21 -0.52
N LEU A 292 0.43 16.97 0.62
CA LEU A 292 0.68 17.96 1.66
C LEU A 292 1.72 18.98 1.24
N VAL A 293 1.45 20.26 1.52
CA VAL A 293 2.31 21.38 1.17
C VAL A 293 2.38 22.40 2.31
N GLN A 294 3.57 22.93 2.54
CA GLN A 294 3.80 24.12 3.34
C GLN A 294 3.62 25.35 2.45
N VAL A 295 2.75 26.27 2.82
CA VAL A 295 2.56 27.54 2.10
C VAL A 295 3.63 28.54 2.54
N LEU A 296 4.39 29.08 1.58
CA LEU A 296 5.50 29.98 1.84
C LEU A 296 5.17 31.44 1.49
N GLU A 297 4.64 31.69 0.29
CA GLU A 297 4.45 33.03 -0.26
C GLU A 297 3.28 33.04 -1.25
N LYS A 298 2.66 34.22 -1.46
CA LYS A 298 1.64 34.44 -2.52
C LYS A 298 2.08 35.58 -3.41
N LYS A 299 1.95 35.37 -4.74
CA LYS A 299 2.33 36.37 -5.76
C LYS A 299 1.55 36.15 -7.05
N ASP A 300 0.92 37.21 -7.57
CA ASP A 300 0.31 37.26 -8.90
C ASP A 300 -0.63 36.08 -9.24
N GLY A 301 -1.44 35.63 -8.25
CA GLY A 301 -2.37 34.50 -8.41
C GLY A 301 -1.71 33.12 -8.27
N PHE A 302 -0.46 33.10 -7.81
CA PHE A 302 0.29 31.88 -7.45
C PHE A 302 0.60 31.83 -5.97
N THR A 303 0.60 30.65 -5.43
CA THR A 303 1.11 30.33 -4.08
C THR A 303 2.41 29.54 -4.21
N LYS A 304 3.49 30.03 -3.59
CA LYS A 304 4.74 29.29 -3.47
C LYS A 304 4.60 28.25 -2.36
N VAL A 305 4.96 27.03 -2.65
CA VAL A 305 4.84 25.90 -1.73
C VAL A 305 6.12 25.09 -1.66
N LYS A 306 6.41 24.54 -0.47
CA LYS A 306 7.31 23.41 -0.30
C LYS A 306 6.45 22.17 -0.17
N VAL A 307 6.58 21.25 -1.12
CA VAL A 307 5.82 19.99 -1.13
C VAL A 307 6.53 18.99 -0.22
N VAL A 308 5.79 18.35 0.67
CA VAL A 308 6.39 17.35 1.58
C VAL A 308 6.94 16.18 0.77
N GLY A 309 8.19 15.83 1.01
CA GLY A 309 8.88 14.76 0.27
C GLY A 309 9.43 15.14 -1.11
N PHE A 310 9.20 16.37 -1.59
CA PHE A 310 9.83 16.84 -2.83
C PHE A 310 11.03 17.73 -2.53
N GLU A 311 12.03 17.67 -3.38
CA GLU A 311 13.10 18.66 -3.38
C GLU A 311 12.64 19.97 -4.03
N GLY A 312 13.11 21.10 -3.49
CA GLY A 312 12.83 22.42 -4.03
C GLY A 312 11.50 23.01 -3.59
N GLU A 313 11.17 24.15 -4.19
CA GLU A 313 9.96 24.93 -3.95
C GLU A 313 9.27 25.21 -5.28
N TYR A 314 7.96 25.26 -5.27
CA TYR A 314 7.16 25.35 -6.49
C TYR A 314 6.08 26.42 -6.37
N TRP A 315 5.77 27.07 -7.47
CA TRP A 315 4.64 27.98 -7.60
C TRP A 315 3.43 27.23 -8.15
N VAL A 316 2.35 27.24 -7.43
CA VAL A 316 1.09 26.59 -7.79
C VAL A 316 0.01 27.65 -7.91
N LEU A 317 -0.87 27.57 -8.90
CA LEU A 317 -2.00 28.51 -8.98
C LEU A 317 -2.86 28.42 -7.72
N ASP A 318 -3.26 29.56 -7.15
CA ASP A 318 -3.99 29.68 -5.87
C ASP A 318 -5.21 28.75 -5.78
N LYS A 319 -5.90 28.54 -6.89
CA LYS A 319 -7.10 27.68 -6.98
C LYS A 319 -6.86 26.21 -6.61
N TYR A 320 -5.62 25.75 -6.69
CA TYR A 320 -5.25 24.38 -6.35
C TYR A 320 -4.84 24.20 -4.88
N ILE A 321 -4.79 25.27 -4.09
CA ILE A 321 -4.38 25.20 -2.69
C ILE A 321 -5.60 25.18 -1.78
N ASN A 322 -5.75 24.12 -1.01
CA ASN A 322 -6.79 24.04 0.02
C ASN A 322 -6.15 24.22 1.43
N SER A 323 -6.34 25.40 2.00
CA SER A 323 -5.92 25.73 3.38
C SER A 323 -7.09 25.65 4.39
N LYS A 324 -8.33 25.43 3.92
CA LYS A 324 -9.49 25.29 4.81
C LYS A 324 -9.54 23.92 5.49
N LYS A 325 -9.11 22.88 4.74
CA LYS A 325 -8.87 21.54 5.28
C LYS A 325 -7.36 21.34 5.31
N SER A 326 -6.74 21.49 6.46
CA SER A 326 -5.29 21.40 6.67
C SER A 326 -4.99 20.28 7.63
N LEU A 327 -3.79 19.71 7.56
CA LEU A 327 -3.24 18.90 8.63
C LEU A 327 -2.79 19.87 9.74
N ASN A 328 -3.68 20.10 10.70
CA ASN A 328 -3.47 21.10 11.77
C ASN A 328 -2.67 20.53 12.94
N LYS A 329 -2.77 19.23 13.13
CA LYS A 329 -2.13 18.48 14.19
C LYS A 329 -1.72 17.12 13.65
N LEU A 330 -0.48 16.75 13.84
CA LEU A 330 0.04 15.45 13.42
C LEU A 330 0.05 14.52 14.63
N ASN A 331 -0.99 13.68 14.76
CA ASN A 331 -1.12 12.71 15.84
C ASN A 331 -1.25 11.28 15.33
N LYS A 332 -1.68 11.12 14.09
CA LYS A 332 -2.10 9.84 13.53
C LYS A 332 -1.52 9.70 12.15
N VAL A 333 -0.92 8.56 11.85
CA VAL A 333 -0.31 8.29 10.55
C VAL A 333 -0.65 6.88 10.09
N ILE A 334 -1.15 6.76 8.87
CA ILE A 334 -1.27 5.49 8.13
C ILE A 334 -0.16 5.48 7.10
N ILE A 335 0.68 4.46 7.11
CA ILE A 335 1.80 4.32 6.16
C ILE A 335 1.61 3.03 5.38
N VAL A 336 1.56 3.14 4.06
CA VAL A 336 1.41 2.01 3.14
C VAL A 336 2.72 1.81 2.38
N ASP A 337 3.26 0.61 2.45
CA ASP A 337 4.40 0.17 1.64
C ASP A 337 3.87 -0.47 0.36
N ARG A 338 4.02 0.25 -0.75
CA ARG A 338 3.54 -0.16 -2.06
C ARG A 338 4.31 -1.36 -2.62
N LYS A 339 5.59 -1.48 -2.29
CA LYS A 339 6.43 -2.61 -2.72
C LYS A 339 6.06 -3.88 -1.98
N ASN A 340 5.97 -3.80 -0.65
CA ASN A 340 5.72 -4.98 0.19
C ASN A 340 4.24 -5.31 0.38
N GLN A 341 3.30 -4.46 -0.13
CA GLN A 341 1.86 -4.64 -0.04
C GLN A 341 1.39 -4.84 1.41
N ASN A 342 1.92 -4.01 2.30
CA ASN A 342 1.59 -3.99 3.73
C ASN A 342 1.50 -2.55 4.24
N GLN A 343 1.16 -2.39 5.49
CA GLN A 343 1.00 -1.08 6.12
C GLN A 343 1.27 -1.12 7.62
N GLY A 344 1.70 0.03 8.17
CA GLY A 344 1.79 0.32 9.60
C GLY A 344 0.93 1.53 9.97
N VAL A 345 0.34 1.51 11.16
CA VAL A 345 -0.53 2.57 11.67
C VAL A 345 0.03 3.06 13.00
N PHE A 346 0.31 4.34 13.06
CA PHE A 346 1.00 4.94 14.20
C PHE A 346 0.15 6.06 14.82
N GLU A 347 0.18 6.15 16.14
CA GLU A 347 -0.47 7.22 16.91
C GLU A 347 0.53 7.85 17.87
N LEU A 348 0.48 9.17 18.00
CA LEU A 348 1.29 9.90 18.98
C LEU A 348 0.56 9.89 20.33
N ILE A 349 1.01 9.03 21.24
CA ILE A 349 0.47 8.85 22.59
C ILE A 349 1.49 9.38 23.58
N ASP A 350 1.11 10.34 24.41
CA ASP A 350 1.95 10.99 25.44
C ASP A 350 3.32 11.49 24.93
N GLY A 351 3.34 11.95 23.66
CA GLY A 351 4.55 12.44 22.99
C GLY A 351 5.44 11.36 22.38
N GLN A 352 5.02 10.09 22.43
CA GLN A 352 5.73 8.94 21.89
C GLN A 352 4.94 8.34 20.73
N TRP A 353 5.61 8.10 19.58
CA TRP A 353 5.00 7.36 18.48
C TRP A 353 4.83 5.89 18.85
N THR A 354 3.62 5.42 18.71
CA THR A 354 3.18 4.07 19.06
C THR A 354 2.62 3.36 17.84
N LEU A 355 3.12 2.18 17.52
CA LEU A 355 2.53 1.30 16.52
C LEU A 355 1.25 0.69 17.12
N ILE A 356 0.10 1.08 16.57
CA ILE A 356 -1.22 0.65 17.08
C ILE A 356 -1.88 -0.41 16.20
N SER A 357 -1.35 -0.63 15.00
CA SER A 357 -1.79 -1.68 14.09
C SER A 357 -0.78 -1.85 12.96
N TYR A 358 -0.66 -3.05 12.44
CA TYR A 358 0.02 -3.33 11.18
C TYR A 358 -0.70 -4.47 10.45
N GLY A 359 -0.45 -4.64 9.17
CA GLY A 359 -1.05 -5.72 8.42
C GLY A 359 -0.90 -5.59 6.91
N LEU A 360 -1.51 -6.52 6.22
CA LEU A 360 -1.48 -6.58 4.76
C LEU A 360 -2.40 -5.55 4.14
N SER A 361 -1.98 -5.00 2.99
CA SER A 361 -2.79 -4.13 2.17
C SER A 361 -2.52 -4.38 0.68
N THR A 362 -3.44 -4.02 -0.21
CA THR A 362 -3.24 -4.15 -1.65
C THR A 362 -3.44 -2.82 -2.34
N THR A 363 -2.40 -2.39 -3.06
CA THR A 363 -2.34 -1.09 -3.72
C THR A 363 -2.79 -1.16 -5.19
N GLY A 364 -2.81 0.00 -5.85
CA GLY A 364 -3.18 0.15 -7.25
C GLY A 364 -2.08 -0.31 -8.21
N VAL A 365 -2.50 -0.68 -9.41
CA VAL A 365 -1.64 -1.06 -10.54
C VAL A 365 -1.99 -0.24 -11.77
N ASN A 366 -0.99 0.12 -12.58
CA ASN A 366 -1.24 0.78 -13.86
C ASN A 366 -1.95 -0.15 -14.84
N GLY A 367 -2.96 0.39 -15.52
CA GLY A 367 -3.73 -0.30 -16.53
C GLY A 367 -4.61 0.69 -17.31
N PRO A 368 -5.39 0.22 -18.27
CA PRO A 368 -6.26 1.09 -19.08
C PRO A 368 -7.25 1.90 -18.25
N TYR A 369 -7.77 1.32 -17.17
CA TYR A 369 -8.75 1.95 -16.26
C TYR A 369 -8.24 2.05 -14.83
N SER A 370 -6.97 1.76 -14.58
CA SER A 370 -6.38 1.70 -13.25
C SER A 370 -5.06 2.46 -13.19
N LEU A 371 -4.68 2.88 -11.98
CA LEU A 371 -3.51 3.67 -11.71
C LEU A 371 -2.82 3.15 -10.47
N GLU A 372 -1.51 3.28 -10.43
CA GLU A 372 -0.76 3.00 -9.20
C GLU A 372 -1.18 3.94 -8.08
N THR A 373 -1.18 3.41 -6.87
CA THR A 373 -1.27 4.24 -5.65
C THR A 373 -0.08 5.21 -5.62
N PRO A 374 -0.30 6.54 -5.65
CA PRO A 374 0.80 7.49 -5.82
C PRO A 374 1.63 7.59 -4.56
N LEU A 375 2.97 7.58 -4.72
CA LEU A 375 3.93 7.81 -3.63
C LEU A 375 3.78 9.22 -3.06
N GLY A 376 4.06 9.40 -1.77
CA GLY A 376 4.14 10.71 -1.16
C GLY A 376 3.38 10.87 0.15
N TYR A 377 3.18 12.12 0.54
CA TYR A 377 2.65 12.54 1.82
C TYR A 377 1.30 13.21 1.64
N TYR A 378 0.28 12.63 2.19
CA TYR A 378 -1.12 13.01 2.07
C TYR A 378 -1.76 13.18 3.44
N MET A 379 -3.05 13.50 3.47
CA MET A 379 -3.86 13.47 4.67
C MET A 379 -5.21 12.79 4.41
N ALA A 380 -5.87 12.36 5.47
CA ALA A 380 -7.26 11.97 5.40
C ALA A 380 -8.12 13.21 5.07
N ILE A 381 -8.73 13.24 3.88
CA ILE A 381 -9.47 14.41 3.35
C ILE A 381 -10.96 14.25 3.54
N GLU A 382 -11.47 13.02 3.44
CA GLU A 382 -12.88 12.70 3.43
C GLU A 382 -13.09 11.26 3.92
N LYS A 383 -14.19 11.00 4.61
CA LYS A 383 -14.61 9.65 5.02
C LYS A 383 -15.97 9.34 4.43
N ARG A 384 -16.16 8.11 3.96
CA ARG A 384 -17.44 7.59 3.45
C ARG A 384 -17.67 6.19 4.02
N ASP A 385 -18.87 5.90 4.49
CA ASP A 385 -19.24 4.56 4.93
C ASP A 385 -19.26 3.58 3.76
N LYS A 386 -19.72 4.04 2.59
CA LYS A 386 -19.68 3.33 1.32
C LYS A 386 -19.18 4.28 0.23
N PHE A 387 -18.10 3.91 -0.45
CA PHE A 387 -17.61 4.55 -1.67
C PHE A 387 -18.09 3.75 -2.86
N LEU A 388 -18.95 4.34 -3.70
CA LEU A 388 -19.46 3.70 -4.91
C LEU A 388 -18.40 3.72 -6.00
N TYR A 389 -18.28 2.65 -6.77
CA TYR A 389 -17.41 2.56 -7.93
C TYR A 389 -18.14 1.99 -9.15
N PHE A 390 -17.64 2.35 -10.33
CA PHE A 390 -18.22 2.01 -11.60
C PHE A 390 -17.61 0.75 -12.21
N GLU A 391 -18.31 0.14 -13.15
CA GLU A 391 -17.75 -0.84 -14.07
C GLU A 391 -16.77 -0.12 -15.01
N ASP A 392 -15.63 -0.77 -15.30
CA ASP A 392 -14.57 -0.20 -16.13
C ASP A 392 -15.10 0.27 -17.49
N GLY A 393 -14.82 1.53 -17.85
CA GLY A 393 -15.24 2.13 -19.10
C GLY A 393 -16.76 2.41 -19.21
N THR A 394 -17.49 2.40 -18.10
CA THR A 394 -18.93 2.68 -18.06
C THR A 394 -19.30 3.65 -16.93
N THR A 395 -20.55 4.12 -16.94
CA THR A 395 -21.18 4.90 -15.86
C THR A 395 -22.04 4.04 -14.93
N ASN A 396 -22.05 2.73 -15.12
CA ASN A 396 -22.83 1.82 -14.30
C ASN A 396 -22.15 1.58 -12.97
N ILE A 397 -22.87 1.78 -11.87
CA ILE A 397 -22.34 1.45 -10.54
C ILE A 397 -22.18 -0.07 -10.42
N ALA A 398 -20.94 -0.54 -10.30
CA ALA A 398 -20.60 -1.96 -10.11
C ALA A 398 -20.82 -2.42 -8.67
N GLY A 399 -20.55 -1.52 -7.70
CA GLY A 399 -20.59 -1.90 -6.30
C GLY A 399 -20.15 -0.77 -5.38
N TYR A 400 -19.69 -1.16 -4.19
CA TYR A 400 -19.15 -0.22 -3.21
C TYR A 400 -17.93 -0.77 -2.47
N ALA A 401 -17.12 0.14 -1.97
CA ALA A 401 -16.02 -0.14 -1.06
C ALA A 401 -16.39 0.41 0.34
N PRO A 402 -16.47 -0.45 1.39
CA PRO A 402 -16.89 -0.01 2.72
C PRO A 402 -15.76 0.71 3.46
N TYR A 403 -16.14 1.61 4.38
CA TYR A 403 -15.25 2.30 5.31
C TYR A 403 -14.10 3.03 4.61
N ALA A 404 -14.43 3.84 3.61
CA ALA A 404 -13.47 4.49 2.76
C ALA A 404 -12.95 5.83 3.33
N ILE A 405 -11.65 6.05 3.30
CA ILE A 405 -10.97 7.30 3.65
C ILE A 405 -10.20 7.77 2.43
N ARG A 406 -10.55 8.92 1.87
CA ARG A 406 -9.87 9.51 0.71
C ARG A 406 -8.60 10.23 1.12
N PHE A 407 -7.52 9.99 0.37
CA PHE A 407 -6.23 10.65 0.57
C PHE A 407 -5.70 11.36 -0.69
N SER A 408 -5.98 10.87 -1.89
CA SER A 408 -5.45 11.45 -3.13
C SER A 408 -6.36 11.16 -4.33
N GLY A 409 -6.82 12.17 -5.03
CA GLY A 409 -7.67 11.98 -6.22
C GLY A 409 -8.80 10.99 -5.94
N GLY A 410 -8.98 9.99 -6.80
CA GLY A 410 -9.89 8.85 -6.59
C GLY A 410 -9.32 7.75 -5.68
N GLY A 411 -8.17 7.95 -5.03
CA GLY A 411 -7.54 6.98 -4.12
C GLY A 411 -8.10 7.03 -2.72
N TYR A 412 -8.63 5.90 -2.29
CA TYR A 412 -9.16 5.65 -0.95
C TYR A 412 -8.47 4.46 -0.30
N ILE A 413 -8.29 4.48 1.01
CA ILE A 413 -8.10 3.26 1.78
C ILE A 413 -9.48 2.77 2.22
N HIS A 414 -9.78 1.47 2.02
CA HIS A 414 -11.12 0.93 2.24
C HIS A 414 -11.10 -0.58 2.48
N GLY A 415 -12.22 -1.15 2.92
CA GLY A 415 -12.42 -2.58 3.09
C GLY A 415 -12.54 -3.34 1.77
N VAL A 416 -12.84 -4.63 1.86
CA VAL A 416 -13.02 -5.49 0.68
C VAL A 416 -14.14 -4.94 -0.21
N PRO A 417 -13.88 -4.66 -1.50
CA PRO A 417 -14.90 -4.15 -2.40
C PRO A 417 -16.01 -5.18 -2.63
N VAL A 418 -17.24 -4.71 -2.67
CA VAL A 418 -18.46 -5.52 -2.82
C VAL A 418 -19.12 -5.22 -4.15
N ASN A 419 -19.17 -6.18 -5.06
CA ASN A 419 -19.93 -6.07 -6.31
C ASN A 419 -21.40 -6.38 -6.09
N TYR A 420 -22.28 -5.53 -6.61
CA TYR A 420 -23.70 -5.83 -6.65
C TYR A 420 -24.00 -7.04 -7.54
N LYS A 421 -24.98 -7.83 -7.13
CA LYS A 421 -25.53 -8.91 -7.96
C LYS A 421 -26.78 -8.43 -8.69
N ILE A 422 -26.98 -8.86 -9.92
CA ILE A 422 -28.21 -8.61 -10.67
C ILE A 422 -29.08 -9.89 -10.61
N LYS A 423 -30.27 -9.76 -10.09
CA LYS A 423 -31.27 -10.84 -10.07
C LYS A 423 -32.62 -10.27 -10.53
N ASP A 424 -33.21 -10.88 -11.53
CA ASP A 424 -34.49 -10.45 -12.12
C ASP A 424 -34.50 -8.97 -12.52
N GLY A 425 -33.38 -8.48 -13.08
CA GLY A 425 -33.18 -7.08 -13.47
C GLY A 425 -33.04 -6.08 -12.32
N LYS A 426 -32.99 -6.56 -11.06
CA LYS A 426 -32.80 -5.72 -9.87
C LYS A 426 -31.41 -5.88 -9.30
N ARG A 427 -30.85 -4.77 -8.83
CA ARG A 427 -29.57 -4.74 -8.12
C ARG A 427 -29.78 -5.23 -6.70
N ILE A 428 -28.96 -6.19 -6.27
CA ILE A 428 -28.98 -6.77 -4.92
C ILE A 428 -27.61 -6.57 -4.28
N ASP A 429 -27.59 -5.97 -3.09
CA ASP A 429 -26.41 -5.90 -2.23
C ASP A 429 -26.17 -7.27 -1.58
N PRO A 430 -25.06 -7.97 -1.84
CA PRO A 430 -24.78 -9.26 -1.21
C PRO A 430 -24.29 -9.14 0.25
N GLY A 431 -24.12 -7.90 0.76
CA GLY A 431 -23.54 -7.63 2.06
C GLY A 431 -22.03 -7.48 2.03
N MET A 432 -21.45 -6.95 3.11
CA MET A 432 -20.01 -6.75 3.25
C MET A 432 -19.27 -8.09 3.34
N ILE A 433 -18.08 -8.13 2.75
CA ILE A 433 -17.16 -9.27 2.76
C ILE A 433 -15.99 -8.90 3.67
N GLU A 434 -15.65 -9.75 4.62
CA GLU A 434 -14.55 -9.49 5.56
C GLU A 434 -13.19 -9.74 4.95
N TYR A 435 -13.03 -10.87 4.27
CA TYR A 435 -11.76 -11.40 3.82
C TYR A 435 -11.68 -11.48 2.31
N LEU A 436 -10.53 -11.10 1.75
CA LEU A 436 -10.20 -11.34 0.35
C LEU A 436 -8.76 -11.88 0.28
N HIS A 437 -8.61 -13.09 -0.23
CA HIS A 437 -7.33 -13.80 -0.37
C HIS A 437 -6.22 -12.97 -1.04
N SER A 438 -6.59 -12.11 -1.99
CA SER A 438 -5.64 -11.28 -2.73
C SER A 438 -5.07 -10.07 -1.96
N ILE A 439 -5.54 -9.78 -0.73
CA ILE A 439 -4.98 -8.69 0.08
C ILE A 439 -3.54 -9.05 0.48
N GLY A 440 -2.60 -8.10 0.26
CA GLY A 440 -1.17 -8.28 0.53
C GLY A 440 -0.44 -9.15 -0.49
N THR A 441 -1.02 -9.43 -1.66
CA THR A 441 -0.35 -10.19 -2.73
C THR A 441 0.34 -9.25 -3.72
N THR A 442 -0.27 -8.96 -4.84
CA THR A 442 0.25 -8.08 -5.88
C THR A 442 -0.66 -6.87 -6.06
N PRO A 443 -0.15 -5.71 -6.50
CA PRO A 443 -0.97 -4.55 -6.83
C PRO A 443 -2.06 -4.91 -7.84
N ARG A 444 -3.34 -4.51 -7.57
CA ARG A 444 -4.47 -4.84 -8.43
C ARG A 444 -5.70 -3.95 -8.28
N SER A 445 -5.60 -2.87 -7.55
CA SER A 445 -6.70 -1.90 -7.42
C SER A 445 -6.56 -0.79 -8.46
N HIS A 446 -7.61 0.04 -8.57
CA HIS A 446 -7.64 1.24 -9.42
C HIS A 446 -7.08 2.49 -8.71
N MET A 447 -5.96 2.40 -8.00
CA MET A 447 -5.31 3.44 -7.18
C MET A 447 -5.58 3.32 -5.67
N CYS A 448 -6.65 2.65 -5.25
CA CYS A 448 -7.03 2.51 -3.86
C CYS A 448 -6.09 1.56 -3.08
N VAL A 449 -6.18 1.63 -1.76
CA VAL A 449 -5.54 0.68 -0.83
C VAL A 449 -6.63 -0.18 -0.21
N ARG A 450 -6.62 -1.48 -0.55
CA ARG A 450 -7.61 -2.47 -0.06
C ARG A 450 -7.11 -3.12 1.22
N ASN A 451 -7.99 -3.19 2.21
CA ASN A 451 -7.76 -3.84 3.50
C ASN A 451 -8.80 -4.93 3.77
N TYR A 452 -8.58 -5.76 4.78
CA TYR A 452 -9.67 -6.51 5.38
C TYR A 452 -10.73 -5.52 5.89
N THR A 453 -12.01 -5.89 5.80
CA THR A 453 -13.10 -4.94 6.07
C THR A 453 -13.13 -4.49 7.52
N SER A 454 -12.83 -5.38 8.48
CA SER A 454 -12.71 -4.99 9.90
C SER A 454 -11.55 -4.04 10.16
N HIS A 455 -10.40 -4.20 9.45
CA HIS A 455 -9.27 -3.26 9.56
C HIS A 455 -9.64 -1.90 8.98
N ALA A 456 -10.26 -1.86 7.80
CA ALA A 456 -10.75 -0.60 7.23
C ALA A 456 -11.78 0.08 8.15
N LYS A 457 -12.68 -0.67 8.81
CA LYS A 457 -13.62 -0.15 9.81
C LYS A 457 -12.89 0.46 11.00
N PHE A 458 -11.86 -0.22 11.52
CA PHE A 458 -11.01 0.31 12.58
C PHE A 458 -10.38 1.64 12.16
N LEU A 459 -9.70 1.68 11.00
CA LEU A 459 -9.07 2.88 10.45
C LEU A 459 -10.08 4.01 10.24
N HIS A 460 -11.24 3.71 9.67
CA HIS A 460 -12.30 4.68 9.43
C HIS A 460 -12.83 5.30 10.73
N SER A 461 -12.99 4.50 11.78
CA SER A 461 -13.43 4.99 13.10
C SER A 461 -12.35 5.80 13.81
N TRP A 462 -11.09 5.37 13.71
CA TRP A 462 -9.94 5.95 14.38
C TRP A 462 -9.41 7.22 13.71
N ALA A 463 -9.40 7.30 12.38
CA ALA A 463 -8.83 8.44 11.66
C ALA A 463 -9.68 9.71 11.84
N ASP A 464 -9.02 10.86 12.01
CA ASP A 464 -9.64 12.18 12.09
C ASP A 464 -9.18 13.08 10.94
N ILE A 465 -10.14 13.79 10.33
CA ILE A 465 -9.82 14.77 9.29
C ILE A 465 -9.11 15.97 9.95
N GLY A 466 -7.92 16.30 9.44
CA GLY A 466 -7.09 17.38 9.98
C GLY A 466 -6.05 16.93 11.01
N GLU A 467 -6.07 15.66 11.45
CA GLU A 467 -5.10 15.10 12.40
C GLU A 467 -4.46 13.80 11.91
N THR A 468 -5.00 13.18 10.85
CA THR A 468 -4.49 11.92 10.31
C THR A 468 -3.77 12.18 8.98
N ALA A 469 -2.49 11.86 8.95
CA ALA A 469 -1.69 11.81 7.74
C ALA A 469 -1.81 10.42 7.07
N PHE A 470 -1.56 10.39 5.77
CA PHE A 470 -1.49 9.18 4.97
C PHE A 470 -0.21 9.23 4.13
N ILE A 471 0.66 8.26 4.28
CA ILE A 471 1.95 8.22 3.59
C ILE A 471 2.02 6.95 2.74
N VAL A 472 2.52 7.09 1.51
CA VAL A 472 2.80 5.95 0.62
C VAL A 472 4.29 5.92 0.35
N ILE A 473 4.94 4.82 0.74
CA ILE A 473 6.36 4.54 0.53
C ILE A 473 6.58 3.36 -0.42
N GLU A 474 7.84 3.18 -0.84
CA GLU A 474 8.28 2.03 -1.66
C GLU A 474 9.69 1.56 -1.27
#